data_bfc9764ae8cc176487e17070c2f557b1
#
_entry.id   bfc9764ae8cc176487e17070c2f557b1
#
_cell.length_a   1.000
_cell.length_b   1.000
_cell.length_c   1.000
_cell.angle_alpha   90.00
_cell.angle_beta   90.00
_cell.angle_gamma   90.00
#
_symmetry.space_group_name_H-M   'P 1'
#
loop_
_entity.id
_entity.type
_entity.pdbx_description
1 polymer ?
#
loop_
_entity_poly.entity_id
_entity_poly.type
_entity_poly.pdbx_seq_one_letter_code
_entity_poly.pdbx_strand_id
1 'polypeptide(L)'
;MVKITYDHRDKTLGGAFAIQDPNFINALVSYQAWNEHTFFGKYTTDEFCEQYLEWIKSTSLSRFYGIEDFKYPVFSAGTTEAFDKFYMRNHTRRFRCFKGEYMYHQLAWRNSWPNWCYLEDDLLDGNDAVVISFPFADTGNKHDSYEWLMNKCTELGIPVLIDCAYFGISSNIVYDFTYPCITDLAFSVSKYFPIA
;
A
#
# COMPACT_ATOMS: atom_id res chain seq x y z
N MET A 1 -19.60 22.40 -18.33
CA MET A 1 -18.50 22.19 -17.37
C MET A 1 -19.15 21.78 -16.05
N VAL A 2 -19.08 20.51 -15.69
CA VAL A 2 -19.62 20.01 -14.41
C VAL A 2 -18.59 20.35 -13.34
N LYS A 3 -18.94 21.26 -12.43
CA LYS A 3 -18.11 21.61 -11.30
C LYS A 3 -18.37 20.58 -10.20
N ILE A 4 -17.53 19.58 -10.08
CA ILE A 4 -17.57 18.65 -8.96
C ILE A 4 -16.98 19.38 -7.76
N THR A 5 -17.83 19.88 -6.89
CA THR A 5 -17.41 20.43 -5.59
C THR A 5 -17.50 19.32 -4.56
N TYR A 6 -16.37 18.85 -4.10
CA TYR A 6 -16.29 17.96 -2.94
C TYR A 6 -16.39 18.79 -1.67
N ASP A 7 -17.41 18.55 -0.86
CA ASP A 7 -17.49 19.14 0.47
C ASP A 7 -16.69 18.29 1.46
N HIS A 8 -15.46 18.69 1.71
CA HIS A 8 -14.57 18.03 2.68
C HIS A 8 -15.06 18.09 4.13
N ARG A 9 -16.23 18.66 4.39
CA ARG A 9 -16.78 18.84 5.73
C ARG A 9 -17.64 17.66 6.20
N ASP A 10 -17.93 16.71 5.33
CA ASP A 10 -18.65 15.50 5.76
C ASP A 10 -17.69 14.54 6.48
N LYS A 11 -17.59 14.75 7.79
CA LYS A 11 -16.74 13.96 8.69
C LYS A 11 -17.26 12.52 8.92
N THR A 12 -18.38 12.15 8.32
CA THR A 12 -19.01 10.84 8.54
C THR A 12 -18.41 9.75 7.70
N LEU A 13 -17.68 10.10 6.62
CA LEU A 13 -16.97 9.16 5.77
C LEU A 13 -15.48 9.16 6.15
N GLY A 14 -15.12 8.45 7.20
CA GLY A 14 -13.72 8.23 7.55
C GLY A 14 -12.98 7.54 6.41
N GLY A 15 -11.85 8.11 5.98
CA GLY A 15 -10.98 7.53 4.96
C GLY A 15 -10.18 8.56 4.19
N ALA A 16 -9.08 8.12 3.58
CA ALA A 16 -8.32 8.94 2.66
C ALA A 16 -8.96 8.90 1.27
N PHE A 17 -9.35 10.05 0.77
CA PHE A 17 -9.88 10.20 -0.58
C PHE A 17 -8.75 10.41 -1.59
N ALA A 18 -8.99 9.99 -2.84
CA ALA A 18 -8.07 10.27 -3.93
C ALA A 18 -7.90 11.78 -4.14
N ILE A 19 -6.71 12.19 -4.57
CA ILE A 19 -6.43 13.57 -4.95
C ILE A 19 -7.32 13.95 -6.14
N GLN A 20 -8.06 15.02 -6.00
CA GLN A 20 -8.93 15.57 -7.05
C GLN A 20 -8.12 16.53 -7.93
N ASP A 21 -7.28 16.00 -8.83
CA ASP A 21 -6.58 16.80 -9.83
C ASP A 21 -7.54 17.17 -10.97
N PRO A 22 -7.86 18.46 -11.18
CA PRO A 22 -8.77 18.90 -12.24
C PRO A 22 -8.27 18.52 -13.64
N ASN A 23 -6.97 18.50 -13.88
CA ASN A 23 -6.40 18.13 -15.17
C ASN A 23 -6.61 16.65 -15.46
N PHE A 24 -6.42 15.79 -14.47
CA PHE A 24 -6.68 14.36 -14.59
C PHE A 24 -8.18 14.07 -14.78
N ILE A 25 -9.05 14.73 -14.00
CA ILE A 25 -10.51 14.59 -14.14
C ILE A 25 -10.95 15.05 -15.52
N ASN A 26 -10.46 16.20 -16.02
CA ASN A 26 -10.77 16.68 -17.35
C ASN A 26 -10.26 15.72 -18.43
N ALA A 27 -9.07 15.13 -18.27
CA ALA A 27 -8.54 14.13 -19.18
C ALA A 27 -9.44 12.88 -19.20
N LEU A 28 -9.89 12.38 -18.07
CA LEU A 28 -10.82 11.26 -17.98
C LEU A 28 -12.17 11.57 -18.66
N VAL A 29 -12.73 12.75 -18.40
CA VAL A 29 -14.04 13.17 -19.00
C VAL A 29 -13.92 13.38 -20.51
N SER A 30 -12.78 13.88 -20.98
CA SER A 30 -12.53 14.12 -22.41
C SER A 30 -12.07 12.86 -23.15
N TYR A 31 -11.61 11.85 -22.43
CA TYR A 31 -11.15 10.62 -23.03
C TYR A 31 -12.36 9.81 -23.51
N GLN A 32 -12.53 9.77 -24.83
CA GLN A 32 -13.63 9.04 -25.51
C GLN A 32 -13.50 7.51 -25.38
N ALA A 33 -12.64 7.01 -24.52
CA ALA A 33 -12.37 5.59 -24.29
C ALA A 33 -13.48 4.83 -23.59
N TRP A 34 -14.55 5.50 -23.21
CA TRP A 34 -15.82 4.84 -22.91
C TRP A 34 -16.45 4.17 -24.13
N ASN A 35 -15.78 4.22 -25.29
CA ASN A 35 -16.08 3.39 -26.42
C ASN A 35 -15.56 1.98 -26.12
N GLU A 36 -16.47 1.06 -25.82
CA GLU A 36 -16.20 -0.31 -25.34
C GLU A 36 -15.10 -1.06 -26.12
N HIS A 37 -14.93 -0.75 -27.41
CA HIS A 37 -13.94 -1.38 -28.29
C HIS A 37 -12.48 -0.91 -28.09
N THR A 38 -12.26 0.20 -27.41
CA THR A 38 -10.90 0.73 -27.17
C THR A 38 -10.36 0.37 -25.78
N PHE A 39 -11.24 0.07 -24.85
CA PHE A 39 -10.84 -0.19 -23.46
C PHE A 39 -10.42 -1.66 -23.23
N PHE A 40 -11.12 -2.60 -23.86
CA PHE A 40 -10.86 -4.02 -23.72
C PHE A 40 -9.97 -4.53 -24.85
N GLY A 41 -8.67 -4.35 -24.80
CA GLY A 41 -7.79 -5.01 -25.76
C GLY A 41 -6.52 -4.28 -26.16
N LYS A 42 -6.28 -3.09 -25.64
CA LYS A 42 -5.06 -2.34 -25.99
C LYS A 42 -3.87 -2.68 -25.08
N TYR A 43 -4.13 -3.03 -23.83
CA TYR A 43 -3.09 -3.35 -22.85
C TYR A 43 -3.42 -4.63 -22.11
N THR A 44 -2.43 -5.46 -21.89
CA THR A 44 -2.51 -6.60 -20.98
C THR A 44 -2.34 -6.12 -19.52
N THR A 45 -2.74 -6.96 -18.58
CA THR A 45 -2.51 -6.69 -17.14
C THR A 45 -1.02 -6.55 -16.85
N ASP A 46 -0.18 -7.34 -17.50
CA ASP A 46 1.27 -7.31 -17.31
C ASP A 46 1.88 -6.00 -17.81
N GLU A 47 1.50 -5.55 -19.01
CA GLU A 47 1.92 -4.24 -19.53
C GLU A 47 1.48 -3.09 -18.61
N PHE A 48 0.29 -3.16 -18.04
CA PHE A 48 -0.16 -2.16 -17.07
C PHE A 48 0.71 -2.18 -15.81
N CYS A 49 1.01 -3.36 -15.26
CA CYS A 49 1.84 -3.51 -14.07
C CYS A 49 3.25 -2.97 -14.31
N GLU A 50 3.85 -3.24 -15.48
CA GLU A 50 5.16 -2.72 -15.86
C GLU A 50 5.15 -1.18 -15.95
N GLN A 51 4.18 -0.61 -16.66
CA GLN A 51 4.05 0.84 -16.78
C GLN A 51 3.82 1.52 -15.43
N TYR A 52 3.02 0.89 -14.57
CA TYR A 52 2.76 1.42 -13.25
C TYR A 52 4.00 1.36 -12.34
N LEU A 53 4.78 0.30 -12.42
CA LEU A 53 6.06 0.19 -11.71
C LEU A 53 7.07 1.25 -12.18
N GLU A 54 7.18 1.47 -13.49
CA GLU A 54 8.03 2.53 -14.04
C GLU A 54 7.55 3.93 -13.61
N TRP A 55 6.23 4.15 -13.55
CA TRP A 55 5.68 5.38 -13.01
C TRP A 55 6.04 5.60 -11.54
N ILE A 56 5.94 4.56 -10.70
CA ILE A 56 6.39 4.62 -9.29
C ILE A 56 7.85 5.03 -9.22
N LYS A 57 8.72 4.37 -9.99
CA LYS A 57 10.18 4.63 -10.00
C LYS A 57 10.53 6.02 -10.52
N SER A 58 9.72 6.59 -11.41
CA SER A 58 9.96 7.90 -12.04
C SER A 58 9.70 9.09 -11.11
N THR A 59 9.19 8.88 -9.90
CA THR A 59 8.87 9.99 -9.00
C THR A 59 10.12 10.77 -8.61
N SER A 60 10.00 12.12 -8.65
CA SER A 60 11.00 13.03 -8.08
C SER A 60 10.70 13.41 -6.61
N LEU A 61 9.54 13.00 -6.09
CA LEU A 61 9.08 13.37 -4.76
C LEU A 61 9.63 12.47 -3.65
N SER A 62 10.08 11.27 -4.01
CA SER A 62 10.59 10.28 -3.07
C SER A 62 11.74 9.49 -3.71
N ARG A 63 12.46 8.71 -2.92
CA ARG A 63 13.54 7.84 -3.39
C ARG A 63 13.27 6.41 -3.02
N PHE A 64 13.67 5.48 -3.90
CA PHE A 64 13.56 4.04 -3.65
C PHE A 64 14.93 3.37 -3.68
N TYR A 65 15.09 2.38 -2.79
CA TYR A 65 16.18 1.42 -2.81
C TYR A 65 15.59 0.02 -2.70
N GLY A 66 16.05 -0.91 -3.52
CA GLY A 66 15.65 -2.32 -3.49
C GLY A 66 14.31 -2.64 -4.14
N ILE A 67 13.62 -1.69 -4.79
CA ILE A 67 12.34 -1.97 -5.48
C ILE A 67 12.54 -2.91 -6.67
N GLU A 68 13.73 -2.93 -7.28
CA GLU A 68 14.07 -3.79 -8.42
C GLU A 68 14.16 -5.29 -8.05
N ASP A 69 14.27 -5.60 -6.79
CA ASP A 69 14.30 -6.99 -6.30
C ASP A 69 12.91 -7.65 -6.35
N PHE A 70 11.84 -6.85 -6.43
CA PHE A 70 10.45 -7.29 -6.57
C PHE A 70 10.08 -7.43 -8.05
N LYS A 71 10.34 -8.60 -8.62
CA LYS A 71 10.32 -8.84 -10.09
C LYS A 71 8.95 -9.20 -10.68
N TYR A 72 7.97 -9.50 -9.84
CA TYR A 72 6.68 -10.03 -10.30
C TYR A 72 5.54 -9.15 -9.78
N PRO A 73 5.31 -7.97 -10.39
CA PRO A 73 4.18 -7.15 -10.04
C PRO A 73 2.87 -7.86 -10.44
N VAL A 74 1.89 -7.81 -9.55
CA VAL A 74 0.58 -8.43 -9.77
C VAL A 74 -0.49 -7.37 -9.54
N PHE A 75 -1.39 -7.21 -10.50
CA PHE A 75 -2.57 -6.38 -10.32
C PHE A 75 -3.60 -7.11 -9.45
N SER A 76 -4.15 -6.41 -8.46
CA SER A 76 -5.13 -6.96 -7.53
C SER A 76 -6.33 -6.02 -7.38
N ALA A 77 -7.43 -6.54 -6.83
CA ALA A 77 -8.62 -5.76 -6.51
C ALA A 77 -8.37 -4.87 -5.27
N GLY A 78 -7.38 -3.96 -5.39
CA GLY A 78 -6.91 -3.08 -4.33
C GLY A 78 -5.89 -3.73 -3.38
N THR A 79 -5.28 -2.90 -2.53
CA THR A 79 -4.28 -3.36 -1.54
C THR A 79 -4.85 -4.35 -0.53
N THR A 80 -6.15 -4.29 -0.25
CA THR A 80 -6.83 -5.23 0.65
C THR A 80 -6.67 -6.68 0.22
N GLU A 81 -6.79 -6.97 -1.09
CA GLU A 81 -6.54 -8.33 -1.60
C GLU A 81 -5.08 -8.75 -1.42
N ALA A 82 -4.14 -7.83 -1.60
CA ALA A 82 -2.72 -8.11 -1.34
C ALA A 82 -2.47 -8.45 0.14
N PHE A 83 -3.12 -7.72 1.05
CA PHE A 83 -3.07 -8.00 2.48
C PHE A 83 -3.64 -9.38 2.80
N ASP A 84 -4.82 -9.71 2.30
CA ASP A 84 -5.44 -11.02 2.53
C ASP A 84 -4.56 -12.16 2.03
N LYS A 85 -3.92 -12.00 0.86
CA LYS A 85 -2.97 -13.00 0.33
C LYS A 85 -1.74 -13.17 1.22
N PHE A 86 -1.17 -12.08 1.74
CA PHE A 86 -0.06 -12.14 2.69
C PHE A 86 -0.48 -12.88 3.96
N TYR A 87 -1.63 -12.57 4.46
CA TYR A 87 -2.17 -13.17 5.66
C TYR A 87 -2.44 -14.67 5.47
N MET A 88 -3.11 -15.04 4.40
CA MET A 88 -3.37 -16.46 4.11
C MET A 88 -2.10 -17.29 4.00
N ARG A 89 -1.04 -16.75 3.40
CA ARG A 89 0.27 -17.43 3.33
C ARG A 89 0.92 -17.58 4.70
N ASN A 90 0.65 -16.67 5.61
CA ASN A 90 1.23 -16.62 6.95
C ASN A 90 0.24 -17.03 8.06
N HIS A 91 -0.84 -17.73 7.72
CA HIS A 91 -1.95 -18.01 8.64
C HIS A 91 -1.58 -18.82 9.90
N THR A 92 -0.44 -19.52 9.89
CA THR A 92 0.08 -20.25 11.05
C THR A 92 0.95 -19.38 11.96
N ARG A 93 1.29 -18.17 11.55
CA ARG A 93 2.13 -17.23 12.30
C ARG A 93 1.29 -16.31 13.16
N ARG A 94 1.89 -15.74 14.20
CA ARG A 94 1.28 -14.66 14.97
C ARG A 94 1.37 -13.37 14.17
N PHE A 95 0.24 -12.72 13.98
CA PHE A 95 0.16 -11.49 13.20
C PHE A 95 0.51 -10.26 14.04
N ARG A 96 1.32 -9.35 13.49
CA ARG A 96 1.83 -8.18 14.21
C ARG A 96 1.72 -6.90 13.37
N CYS A 97 1.30 -5.83 14.00
CA CYS A 97 1.40 -4.46 13.49
C CYS A 97 1.59 -3.48 14.65
N PHE A 98 1.98 -2.24 14.35
CA PHE A 98 2.02 -1.16 15.35
C PHE A 98 0.62 -0.66 15.71
N LYS A 99 0.48 -0.08 16.90
CA LYS A 99 -0.66 0.79 17.22
C LYS A 99 -0.62 2.00 16.31
N GLY A 100 -1.80 2.42 15.79
CA GLY A 100 -1.86 3.51 14.79
C GLY A 100 -1.76 3.05 13.34
N GLU A 101 -1.58 1.75 13.08
CA GLU A 101 -1.66 1.20 11.73
C GLU A 101 -3.04 1.37 11.10
N TYR A 102 -3.10 1.21 9.76
CA TYR A 102 -4.36 1.22 9.04
C TYR A 102 -5.38 0.27 9.69
N MET A 103 -6.59 0.78 9.87
CA MET A 103 -7.65 0.10 10.61
C MET A 103 -7.94 -1.32 10.11
N TYR A 104 -7.75 -1.58 8.83
CA TYR A 104 -7.92 -2.92 8.27
C TYR A 104 -6.97 -3.94 8.92
N HIS A 105 -5.70 -3.57 9.11
CA HIS A 105 -4.71 -4.42 9.78
C HIS A 105 -5.04 -4.67 11.25
N GLN A 106 -5.64 -3.67 11.91
CA GLN A 106 -6.00 -3.79 13.32
C GLN A 106 -7.29 -4.58 13.57
N LEU A 107 -8.30 -4.42 12.69
CA LEU A 107 -9.64 -4.97 12.93
C LEU A 107 -9.90 -6.30 12.23
N ALA A 108 -9.50 -6.49 10.98
CA ALA A 108 -9.74 -7.71 10.23
C ALA A 108 -9.09 -8.92 10.93
N TRP A 109 -7.90 -8.73 11.45
CA TRP A 109 -7.11 -9.78 12.12
C TRP A 109 -7.55 -10.03 13.54
N ARG A 110 -7.85 -8.99 14.28
CA ARG A 110 -8.40 -9.07 15.63
C ARG A 110 -9.61 -9.99 15.73
N ASN A 111 -10.47 -9.94 14.73
CA ASN A 111 -11.72 -10.68 14.70
C ASN A 111 -11.60 -12.06 14.05
N SER A 112 -10.60 -12.28 13.21
CA SER A 112 -10.48 -13.48 12.38
C SER A 112 -9.31 -14.41 12.78
N TRP A 113 -8.36 -13.91 13.54
CA TRP A 113 -7.15 -14.64 13.90
C TRP A 113 -6.89 -14.64 15.40
N PRO A 114 -6.84 -15.80 16.05
CA PRO A 114 -6.60 -15.87 17.50
C PRO A 114 -5.17 -15.47 17.89
N ASN A 115 -4.23 -15.56 16.97
CA ASN A 115 -2.81 -15.23 17.21
C ASN A 115 -2.49 -13.84 16.64
N TRP A 116 -2.92 -12.81 17.34
CA TRP A 116 -2.67 -11.41 16.96
C TRP A 116 -2.20 -10.60 18.16
N CYS A 117 -1.22 -9.71 17.97
CA CYS A 117 -0.73 -8.83 19.03
C CYS A 117 -0.06 -7.58 18.44
N TYR A 118 -0.21 -6.41 19.07
CA TYR A 118 0.57 -5.24 18.67
C TYR A 118 2.05 -5.43 18.93
N LEU A 119 2.89 -4.77 18.11
CA LEU A 119 4.34 -4.80 18.26
C LEU A 119 4.81 -4.23 19.59
N GLU A 120 4.05 -3.28 20.16
CA GLU A 120 4.35 -2.67 21.47
C GLU A 120 3.96 -3.53 22.66
N ASP A 121 3.09 -4.52 22.46
CA ASP A 121 2.51 -5.27 23.57
C ASP A 121 3.28 -6.56 23.90
N ASP A 122 4.14 -7.06 22.98
CA ASP A 122 4.95 -8.24 23.20
C ASP A 122 6.18 -8.27 22.29
N LEU A 123 7.19 -9.07 22.67
CA LEU A 123 8.42 -9.23 21.89
C LEU A 123 8.16 -9.95 20.57
N LEU A 124 8.99 -9.62 19.57
CA LEU A 124 9.03 -10.35 18.31
C LEU A 124 9.57 -11.76 18.49
N ASP A 125 8.95 -12.69 17.82
CA ASP A 125 9.32 -14.11 17.77
C ASP A 125 9.42 -14.58 16.31
N GLY A 126 10.28 -15.57 16.03
CA GLY A 126 10.46 -16.10 14.66
C GLY A 126 9.19 -16.68 14.03
N ASN A 127 8.12 -16.89 14.81
CA ASN A 127 6.80 -17.30 14.33
C ASN A 127 5.84 -16.13 14.11
N ASP A 128 6.33 -14.89 14.08
CA ASP A 128 5.53 -13.71 13.73
C ASP A 128 5.46 -13.48 12.23
N ALA A 129 4.46 -12.71 11.79
CA ALA A 129 4.35 -12.08 10.48
C ALA A 129 3.94 -10.63 10.68
N VAL A 130 4.59 -9.70 10.01
CA VAL A 130 4.46 -8.26 10.27
C VAL A 130 3.89 -7.54 9.07
N VAL A 131 3.00 -6.57 9.32
CA VAL A 131 2.64 -5.54 8.35
C VAL A 131 2.98 -4.17 8.92
N ILE A 132 3.53 -3.29 8.08
CA ILE A 132 3.78 -1.89 8.39
C ILE A 132 3.46 -1.02 7.18
N SER A 133 2.72 0.08 7.40
CA SER A 133 2.52 1.08 6.37
C SER A 133 3.78 1.95 6.21
N PHE A 134 4.10 2.26 4.97
CA PHE A 134 5.17 3.19 4.65
C PHE A 134 4.77 4.09 3.48
N PRO A 135 4.40 5.34 3.71
CA PRO A 135 4.38 6.09 5.00
C PRO A 135 3.45 5.46 6.04
N PHE A 136 3.81 5.63 7.32
CA PHE A 136 3.04 5.10 8.44
C PHE A 136 1.66 5.76 8.52
N ALA A 137 0.63 4.95 8.72
CA ALA A 137 -0.77 5.37 8.56
C ALA A 137 -1.18 6.53 9.48
N ASP A 138 -0.67 6.56 10.71
CA ASP A 138 -1.01 7.58 11.70
C ASP A 138 -0.29 8.91 11.46
N THR A 139 0.96 8.87 11.02
CA THR A 139 1.82 10.07 10.94
C THR A 139 2.10 10.58 9.55
N GLY A 140 1.91 9.76 8.53
CA GLY A 140 2.28 10.06 7.14
C GLY A 140 3.79 10.12 6.87
N ASN A 141 4.62 9.69 7.83
CA ASN A 141 6.08 9.66 7.75
C ASN A 141 6.61 8.23 7.92
N LYS A 142 7.94 8.08 7.88
CA LYS A 142 8.57 6.83 8.32
C LYS A 142 8.33 6.66 9.83
N HIS A 143 7.88 5.47 10.26
CA HIS A 143 7.76 5.14 11.68
C HIS A 143 9.14 5.15 12.36
N ASP A 144 9.26 5.72 13.56
CA ASP A 144 10.55 5.88 14.25
C ASP A 144 11.27 4.53 14.47
N SER A 145 10.51 3.48 14.70
CA SER A 145 11.05 2.12 14.90
C SER A 145 11.23 1.32 13.61
N TYR A 146 11.06 1.92 12.42
CA TYR A 146 11.09 1.18 11.14
C TYR A 146 12.39 0.38 10.97
N GLU A 147 13.55 1.04 11.11
CA GLU A 147 14.85 0.40 10.90
C GLU A 147 15.13 -0.70 11.93
N TRP A 148 14.78 -0.45 13.19
CA TRP A 148 14.87 -1.48 14.23
C TRP A 148 14.01 -2.69 13.88
N LEU A 149 12.76 -2.47 13.45
CA LEU A 149 11.83 -3.52 13.08
C LEU A 149 12.35 -4.34 11.90
N MET A 150 12.83 -3.68 10.83
CA MET A 150 13.36 -4.36 9.65
C MET A 150 14.59 -5.21 9.98
N ASN A 151 15.52 -4.68 10.77
CA ASN A 151 16.69 -5.43 11.23
C ASN A 151 16.28 -6.63 12.08
N LYS A 152 15.35 -6.45 13.00
CA LYS A 152 14.90 -7.52 13.88
C LYS A 152 14.11 -8.60 13.14
N CYS A 153 13.25 -8.21 12.20
CA CYS A 153 12.55 -9.16 11.34
C CYS A 153 13.52 -9.94 10.44
N THR A 154 14.55 -9.29 9.91
CA THR A 154 15.61 -9.96 9.13
C THR A 154 16.37 -10.98 9.99
N GLU A 155 16.78 -10.60 11.20
CA GLU A 155 17.48 -11.49 12.14
C GLU A 155 16.67 -12.74 12.47
N LEU A 156 15.37 -12.59 12.68
CA LEU A 156 14.46 -13.67 13.11
C LEU A 156 13.78 -14.41 11.94
N GLY A 157 14.00 -14.00 10.67
CA GLY A 157 13.36 -14.61 9.50
C GLY A 157 11.83 -14.36 9.46
N ILE A 158 11.39 -13.22 9.97
CA ILE A 158 9.99 -12.83 10.03
C ILE A 158 9.60 -12.18 8.69
N PRO A 159 8.60 -12.69 7.95
CA PRO A 159 8.12 -12.06 6.73
C PRO A 159 7.42 -10.73 7.02
N VAL A 160 7.71 -9.72 6.19
CA VAL A 160 7.15 -8.38 6.31
C VAL A 160 6.46 -7.98 5.01
N LEU A 161 5.23 -7.49 5.12
CA LEU A 161 4.55 -6.75 4.06
C LEU A 161 4.64 -5.26 4.35
N ILE A 162 5.07 -4.47 3.35
CA ILE A 162 5.03 -3.01 3.39
C ILE A 162 3.78 -2.51 2.66
N ASP A 163 2.91 -1.83 3.39
CA ASP A 163 1.74 -1.15 2.82
C ASP A 163 2.14 0.24 2.32
N CYS A 164 2.34 0.37 1.01
CA CYS A 164 2.67 1.62 0.33
C CYS A 164 1.44 2.35 -0.24
N ALA A 165 0.24 2.14 0.31
CA ALA A 165 -0.99 2.73 -0.23
C ALA A 165 -0.94 4.26 -0.32
N TYR A 166 -0.20 4.92 0.56
CA TYR A 166 -0.06 6.39 0.59
C TYR A 166 1.17 6.93 -0.16
N PHE A 167 1.88 6.09 -0.90
CA PHE A 167 3.05 6.49 -1.67
C PHE A 167 2.81 7.76 -2.51
N GLY A 168 1.76 7.79 -3.33
CA GLY A 168 1.52 8.88 -4.29
C GLY A 168 0.98 10.17 -3.69
N ILE A 169 0.64 10.20 -2.39
CA ILE A 169 0.17 11.39 -1.65
C ILE A 169 1.17 11.86 -0.61
N SER A 170 2.37 11.32 -0.61
CA SER A 170 3.47 11.67 0.28
C SER A 170 4.69 12.17 -0.49
N SER A 171 5.56 12.91 0.17
CA SER A 171 6.80 13.42 -0.42
C SER A 171 7.95 13.40 0.57
N ASN A 172 9.19 13.50 0.05
CA ASN A 172 10.43 13.51 0.84
C ASN A 172 10.67 12.24 1.66
N ILE A 173 10.12 11.12 1.21
CA ILE A 173 10.32 9.82 1.84
C ILE A 173 11.42 9.05 1.11
N VAL A 174 12.28 8.41 1.89
CA VAL A 174 13.27 7.46 1.40
C VAL A 174 12.77 6.05 1.72
N TYR A 175 12.29 5.35 0.69
CA TYR A 175 11.83 3.98 0.79
C TYR A 175 13.02 3.05 0.65
N ASP A 176 13.36 2.34 1.72
CA ASP A 176 14.39 1.31 1.70
C ASP A 176 13.75 -0.06 1.82
N PHE A 177 13.73 -0.78 0.70
CA PHE A 177 13.19 -2.14 0.57
C PHE A 177 14.29 -3.21 0.48
N THR A 178 15.54 -2.85 0.77
CA THR A 178 16.69 -3.77 0.67
C THR A 178 16.75 -4.81 1.79
N TYR A 179 15.87 -4.73 2.77
CA TYR A 179 15.84 -5.67 3.89
C TYR A 179 15.32 -7.05 3.46
N PRO A 180 16.07 -8.15 3.70
CA PRO A 180 15.66 -9.49 3.26
C PRO A 180 14.35 -10.00 3.86
N CYS A 181 13.89 -9.42 4.96
CA CYS A 181 12.61 -9.77 5.57
C CYS A 181 11.38 -9.27 4.79
N ILE A 182 11.55 -8.28 3.91
CA ILE A 182 10.44 -7.71 3.13
C ILE A 182 10.10 -8.69 2.01
N THR A 183 8.93 -9.32 2.11
CA THR A 183 8.45 -10.31 1.14
C THR A 183 7.43 -9.75 0.17
N ASP A 184 6.74 -8.67 0.54
CA ASP A 184 5.66 -8.09 -0.22
C ASP A 184 5.65 -6.56 -0.13
N LEU A 185 5.34 -5.92 -1.26
CA LEU A 185 5.03 -4.50 -1.37
C LEU A 185 3.61 -4.34 -1.92
N ALA A 186 2.79 -3.50 -1.31
CA ALA A 186 1.44 -3.22 -1.78
C ALA A 186 1.27 -1.73 -2.10
N PHE A 187 1.07 -1.38 -3.37
CA PHE A 187 0.81 -0.01 -3.83
C PHE A 187 -0.64 0.15 -4.23
N SER A 188 -1.24 1.32 -3.97
CA SER A 188 -2.61 1.62 -4.34
C SER A 188 -2.68 2.67 -5.45
N VAL A 189 -3.41 2.36 -6.51
CA VAL A 189 -3.70 3.32 -7.59
C VAL A 189 -4.75 4.35 -7.12
N SER A 190 -5.73 3.92 -6.31
CA SER A 190 -6.92 4.70 -5.96
C SER A 190 -6.68 5.90 -5.03
N LYS A 191 -5.46 6.04 -4.46
CA LYS A 191 -5.16 7.17 -3.58
C LYS A 191 -4.73 8.43 -4.33
N TYR A 192 -4.17 8.28 -5.52
CA TYR A 192 -3.71 9.41 -6.32
C TYR A 192 -4.46 9.57 -7.65
N PHE A 193 -5.10 8.52 -8.13
CA PHE A 193 -5.99 8.64 -9.29
C PHE A 193 -7.45 8.52 -8.84
N PRO A 194 -8.31 9.48 -9.17
CA PRO A 194 -9.73 9.46 -8.79
C PRO A 194 -10.54 8.53 -9.72
N ILE A 195 -10.17 7.25 -9.74
CA ILE A 195 -10.76 6.21 -10.60
C ILE A 195 -11.54 5.16 -9.79
N ALA A 196 -11.91 5.48 -8.57
CA ALA A 196 -12.70 4.58 -7.73
C ALA A 196 -14.20 4.76 -7.93
#